data_607b056436ea9ff211d76285b22db774
#
_entry.id   607b056436ea9ff211d76285b22db774
#
_cell.length_a   1.000
_cell.length_b   1.000
_cell.length_c   1.000
_cell.angle_alpha   90.00
_cell.angle_beta   90.00
_cell.angle_gamma   90.00
#
_symmetry.space_group_name_H-M   'P 1'
#
loop_
_entity.id
_entity.type
_entity.pdbx_description
1 polymer ?
#
loop_
_entity_poly.entity_id
_entity_poly.type
_entity_poly.pdbx_seq_one_letter_code
_entity_poly.pdbx_strand_id
1 'polypeptide(L)'
;MNKSIRISYLYRGLWIVMGLFLVTACATPPTHAKKATISVTGTGLPKSGMIIKGSGFKPGEEVELELDMGDLPIIFGRVKGKPVTASDGGTFESKSSLPAKKIMVPGTWVLRATGNKGSTAECKVVMKLK
;
A
#
# COMPACT_ATOMS: atom_id res chain seq x y z
N MET A 1 -35.51 -56.92 45.95
CA MET A 1 -34.13 -57.34 45.88
C MET A 1 -33.55 -56.87 44.53
N ASN A 2 -32.70 -55.93 44.63
CA ASN A 2 -31.67 -55.53 43.68
C ASN A 2 -31.97 -55.49 42.18
N LYS A 3 -32.60 -54.42 41.78
CA LYS A 3 -32.53 -53.93 40.38
C LYS A 3 -32.17 -52.46 40.35
N SER A 4 -30.99 -52.14 40.79
CA SER A 4 -30.50 -50.78 40.63
C SER A 4 -28.99 -50.77 40.52
N ILE A 5 -28.43 -51.22 39.45
CA ILE A 5 -27.06 -50.91 39.04
C ILE A 5 -26.96 -51.28 37.54
N ARG A 6 -27.51 -50.53 36.66
CA ARG A 6 -27.15 -50.63 35.22
C ARG A 6 -27.38 -49.37 34.39
N ILE A 7 -27.48 -48.20 35.01
CA ILE A 7 -27.70 -46.95 34.25
C ILE A 7 -26.47 -46.03 34.28
N SER A 8 -25.40 -46.40 34.96
CA SER A 8 -24.24 -45.53 35.12
C SER A 8 -23.19 -45.62 33.99
N TYR A 9 -23.31 -46.54 33.09
CA TYR A 9 -22.24 -46.73 32.09
C TYR A 9 -22.59 -46.14 30.73
N LEU A 10 -23.82 -45.73 30.48
CA LEU A 10 -24.25 -45.17 29.22
C LEU A 10 -23.93 -43.67 29.06
N TYR A 11 -23.68 -42.98 30.16
CA TYR A 11 -23.36 -41.55 30.10
C TYR A 11 -21.86 -41.24 30.03
N ARG A 12 -21.00 -42.20 30.20
CA ARG A 12 -19.54 -41.98 30.09
C ARG A 12 -18.98 -42.04 28.67
N GLY A 13 -19.77 -42.61 27.74
CA GLY A 13 -19.35 -42.69 26.32
C GLY A 13 -19.72 -41.48 25.48
N LEU A 14 -20.61 -40.60 25.96
CA LEU A 14 -21.15 -39.51 25.17
C LEU A 14 -20.37 -38.19 25.28
N TRP A 15 -19.41 -38.13 26.19
CA TRP A 15 -18.62 -36.91 26.44
C TRP A 15 -17.28 -36.87 25.73
N ILE A 16 -16.90 -37.92 25.02
CA ILE A 16 -15.61 -38.01 24.34
C ILE A 16 -15.68 -37.61 22.87
N VAL A 17 -16.89 -37.47 22.29
CA VAL A 17 -17.04 -37.12 20.85
C VAL A 17 -17.18 -35.62 20.60
N MET A 18 -17.28 -34.81 21.66
CA MET A 18 -17.53 -33.37 21.50
C MET A 18 -16.28 -32.49 21.67
N GLY A 19 -15.11 -33.06 21.49
CA GLY A 19 -13.84 -32.38 21.73
C GLY A 19 -12.94 -32.21 20.50
N LEU A 20 -13.36 -32.58 19.32
CA LEU A 20 -12.52 -32.42 18.13
C LEU A 20 -13.19 -31.47 17.11
N PHE A 21 -13.52 -30.25 17.57
CA PHE A 21 -13.58 -29.12 16.64
C PHE A 21 -12.13 -28.79 16.28
N LEU A 22 -11.65 -29.44 15.24
CA LEU A 22 -10.53 -28.96 14.46
C LEU A 22 -10.92 -27.57 13.97
N VAL A 23 -10.49 -26.55 14.70
CA VAL A 23 -10.35 -25.21 14.14
C VAL A 23 -9.27 -25.36 13.08
N THR A 24 -9.67 -25.70 11.87
CA THR A 24 -8.86 -25.42 10.69
C THR A 24 -8.77 -23.90 10.65
N ALA A 25 -7.77 -23.34 11.31
CA ALA A 25 -7.30 -22.02 11.01
C ALA A 25 -6.98 -22.07 9.51
N CYS A 26 -7.82 -21.46 8.69
CA CYS A 26 -7.45 -21.12 7.34
C CYS A 26 -6.26 -20.19 7.47
N ALA A 27 -5.06 -20.76 7.46
CA ALA A 27 -3.87 -20.00 7.15
C ALA A 27 -4.10 -19.48 5.74
N THR A 28 -4.55 -18.22 5.63
CA THR A 28 -4.51 -17.50 4.37
C THR A 28 -3.07 -17.58 3.92
N PRO A 29 -2.79 -18.14 2.73
CA PRO A 29 -1.44 -18.17 2.22
C PRO A 29 -0.91 -16.74 2.28
N PRO A 30 0.37 -16.54 2.65
CA PRO A 30 0.94 -15.20 2.62
C PRO A 30 0.76 -14.71 1.18
N THR A 31 -0.17 -13.79 0.99
CA THR A 31 -0.29 -13.05 -0.24
C THR A 31 1.06 -12.38 -0.36
N HIS A 32 1.86 -12.78 -1.35
CA HIS A 32 3.10 -12.09 -1.67
C HIS A 32 2.73 -10.63 -1.80
N ALA A 33 3.11 -9.83 -0.81
CA ALA A 33 2.81 -8.42 -0.77
C ALA A 33 3.43 -7.83 -2.03
N LYS A 34 2.59 -7.44 -2.98
CA LYS A 34 3.04 -6.91 -4.26
C LYS A 34 3.83 -5.65 -3.95
N LYS A 35 5.11 -5.66 -4.27
CA LYS A 35 6.00 -4.53 -3.98
C LYS A 35 5.42 -3.30 -4.68
N ALA A 36 5.25 -2.22 -3.92
CA ALA A 36 4.80 -0.96 -4.48
C ALA A 36 5.81 -0.43 -5.50
N THR A 37 5.31 0.11 -6.60
CA THR A 37 6.12 0.69 -7.66
C THR A 37 5.51 2.00 -8.12
N ILE A 38 6.34 2.92 -8.58
CA ILE A 38 5.92 4.17 -9.20
C ILE A 38 6.63 4.37 -10.53
N SER A 39 5.96 5.03 -11.44
CA SER A 39 6.52 5.47 -12.72
C SER A 39 6.16 6.91 -13.00
N VAL A 40 7.03 7.61 -13.70
CA VAL A 40 6.85 9.02 -14.05
C VAL A 40 6.90 9.18 -15.55
N THR A 41 5.94 9.91 -16.10
CA THR A 41 5.89 10.30 -17.49
C THR A 41 5.77 11.81 -17.60
N GLY A 42 6.50 12.41 -18.51
CA GLY A 42 6.55 13.87 -18.71
C GLY A 42 7.83 14.47 -18.14
N THR A 43 8.04 15.74 -18.42
CA THR A 43 9.29 16.45 -18.11
C THR A 43 9.23 17.27 -16.82
N GLY A 44 8.07 17.34 -16.19
CA GLY A 44 7.85 18.19 -15.01
C GLY A 44 7.82 19.70 -15.32
N LEU A 45 8.03 20.09 -16.56
CA LEU A 45 7.98 21.50 -16.98
C LEU A 45 6.58 22.08 -16.74
N PRO A 46 6.46 23.39 -16.41
CA PRO A 46 5.18 24.00 -16.05
C PRO A 46 4.06 23.84 -17.08
N LYS A 47 4.39 23.74 -18.34
CA LYS A 47 3.41 23.57 -19.42
C LYS A 47 3.11 22.13 -19.79
N SER A 48 4.04 21.21 -19.58
CA SER A 48 3.88 19.79 -19.94
C SER A 48 3.46 18.90 -18.77
N GLY A 49 3.68 19.37 -17.56
CA GLY A 49 3.35 18.61 -16.37
C GLY A 49 4.12 17.29 -16.24
N MET A 50 3.81 16.58 -15.20
CA MET A 50 4.35 15.26 -14.90
C MET A 50 3.18 14.38 -14.44
N ILE A 51 3.10 13.18 -14.99
CA ILE A 51 2.11 12.19 -14.59
C ILE A 51 2.85 11.12 -13.81
N ILE A 52 2.44 10.92 -12.56
CA ILE A 52 2.98 9.92 -11.67
C ILE A 52 1.94 8.83 -11.51
N LYS A 53 2.29 7.61 -11.82
CA LYS A 53 1.44 6.44 -11.64
C LYS A 53 2.05 5.50 -10.62
N GLY A 54 1.23 5.06 -9.67
CA GLY A 54 1.61 4.07 -8.66
C GLY A 54 0.82 2.80 -8.77
N SER A 55 1.42 1.68 -8.39
CA SER A 55 0.76 0.39 -8.28
C SER A 55 1.36 -0.45 -7.16
N GLY A 56 0.59 -1.41 -6.65
CA GLY A 56 1.03 -2.28 -5.56
C GLY A 56 0.92 -1.64 -4.17
N PHE A 57 0.25 -0.50 -4.06
CA PHE A 57 -0.11 0.11 -2.78
C PHE A 57 -1.30 -0.63 -2.14
N LYS A 58 -1.54 -0.39 -0.86
CA LYS A 58 -2.71 -0.97 -0.19
C LYS A 58 -3.97 -0.19 -0.59
N PRO A 59 -5.12 -0.85 -0.70
CA PRO A 59 -6.39 -0.18 -1.00
C PRO A 59 -6.69 0.97 -0.02
N GLY A 60 -7.09 2.13 -0.54
CA GLY A 60 -7.40 3.31 0.25
C GLY A 60 -6.20 3.92 0.99
N GLU A 61 -4.97 3.57 0.63
CA GLU A 61 -3.76 4.14 1.22
C GLU A 61 -3.56 5.57 0.73
N GLU A 62 -3.33 6.48 1.67
CA GLU A 62 -2.94 7.85 1.34
C GLU A 62 -1.44 7.89 1.05
N VAL A 63 -1.08 8.34 -0.13
CA VAL A 63 0.30 8.34 -0.63
C VAL A 63 0.81 9.76 -0.74
N GLU A 64 1.87 10.05 -0.03
CA GLU A 64 2.62 11.29 -0.16
C GLU A 64 3.75 11.13 -1.18
N LEU A 65 3.86 12.09 -2.08
CA LEU A 65 4.88 12.13 -3.12
C LEU A 65 5.90 13.20 -2.79
N GLU A 66 7.15 12.81 -2.70
CA GLU A 66 8.28 13.68 -2.39
C GLU A 66 9.34 13.57 -3.47
N LEU A 67 9.78 14.69 -3.99
CA LEU A 67 10.93 14.77 -4.87
C LEU A 67 12.15 15.22 -4.06
N ASP A 68 13.10 14.33 -3.91
CA ASP A 68 14.36 14.61 -3.24
C ASP A 68 15.32 15.30 -4.22
N MET A 69 15.55 16.56 -3.98
CA MET A 69 16.46 17.41 -4.74
C MET A 69 17.70 17.81 -3.92
N GLY A 70 18.08 16.98 -2.96
CA GLY A 70 19.20 17.22 -2.05
C GLY A 70 18.78 18.06 -0.84
N ASP A 71 19.08 19.34 -0.84
CA ASP A 71 18.89 20.20 0.34
C ASP A 71 17.41 20.53 0.65
N LEU A 72 16.51 20.35 -0.29
CA LEU A 72 15.10 20.70 -0.15
C LEU A 72 14.19 19.63 -0.74
N PRO A 73 13.54 18.81 0.08
CA PRO A 73 12.51 17.91 -0.39
C PRO A 73 11.28 18.70 -0.84
N ILE A 74 10.75 18.36 -1.99
CA ILE A 74 9.52 18.98 -2.53
C ILE A 74 8.40 17.99 -2.43
N ILE A 75 7.42 18.30 -1.60
CA ILE A 75 6.20 17.52 -1.49
C ILE A 75 5.23 17.99 -2.57
N PHE A 76 4.73 17.08 -3.38
CA PHE A 76 3.76 17.36 -4.42
C PHE A 76 2.77 16.21 -4.60
N GLY A 77 1.89 16.33 -5.60
CA GLY A 77 0.84 15.34 -5.81
C GLY A 77 -0.34 15.50 -4.86
N ARG A 78 -0.45 16.63 -4.17
CA ARG A 78 -1.62 16.91 -3.31
C ARG A 78 -2.77 17.45 -4.15
N VAL A 79 -3.89 16.75 -4.15
CA VAL A 79 -5.14 17.23 -4.73
C VAL A 79 -5.89 18.04 -3.67
N LYS A 80 -6.04 19.34 -3.89
CA LYS A 80 -6.67 20.26 -2.90
C LYS A 80 -6.03 20.17 -1.49
N GLY A 81 -4.70 20.03 -1.44
CA GLY A 81 -3.96 19.94 -0.17
C GLY A 81 -3.97 18.57 0.51
N LYS A 82 -4.61 17.57 -0.08
CA LYS A 82 -4.65 16.20 0.45
C LYS A 82 -3.70 15.28 -0.31
N PRO A 83 -3.13 14.26 0.33
CA PRO A 83 -2.35 13.22 -0.35
C PRO A 83 -3.18 12.51 -1.42
N VAL A 84 -2.49 11.86 -2.36
CA VAL A 84 -3.15 11.01 -3.35
C VAL A 84 -3.62 9.73 -2.67
N THR A 85 -4.82 9.27 -2.98
CA THR A 85 -5.37 8.04 -2.41
C THR A 85 -5.29 6.91 -3.43
N ALA A 86 -4.75 5.77 -3.02
CA ALA A 86 -4.74 4.56 -3.84
C ALA A 86 -6.17 3.98 -3.97
N SER A 87 -6.51 3.53 -5.15
CA SER A 87 -7.78 2.85 -5.45
C SER A 87 -7.88 1.49 -4.74
N ASP A 88 -9.04 0.85 -4.83
CA ASP A 88 -9.24 -0.52 -4.33
C ASP A 88 -8.30 -1.53 -4.99
N GLY A 89 -7.83 -1.26 -6.21
CA GLY A 89 -6.82 -2.05 -6.89
C GLY A 89 -5.37 -1.72 -6.49
N GLY A 90 -5.18 -0.80 -5.54
CA GLY A 90 -3.85 -0.38 -5.10
C GLY A 90 -3.09 0.49 -6.10
N THR A 91 -3.81 1.21 -6.96
CA THR A 91 -3.23 2.08 -8.00
C THR A 91 -3.62 3.53 -7.77
N PHE A 92 -2.77 4.45 -8.20
CA PHE A 92 -3.12 5.87 -8.27
C PHE A 92 -2.48 6.53 -9.49
N GLU A 93 -3.07 7.66 -9.88
CA GLU A 93 -2.49 8.58 -10.86
C GLU A 93 -2.54 10.00 -10.30
N SER A 94 -1.41 10.69 -10.36
CA SER A 94 -1.28 12.08 -9.95
C SER A 94 -0.70 12.91 -11.08
N LYS A 95 -1.37 14.01 -11.41
CA LYS A 95 -0.85 15.03 -12.34
C LYS A 95 -0.26 16.15 -11.51
N SER A 96 1.01 16.42 -11.74
CA SER A 96 1.73 17.44 -11.00
C SER A 96 2.58 18.29 -11.93
N SER A 97 2.71 19.54 -11.60
CA SER A 97 3.68 20.42 -12.26
C SER A 97 4.59 21.01 -11.19
N LEU A 98 5.86 21.08 -11.48
CA LEU A 98 6.81 21.77 -10.63
C LEU A 98 6.55 23.29 -10.67
N PRO A 99 6.68 23.99 -9.52
CA PRO A 99 6.52 25.43 -9.50
C PRO A 99 7.56 26.10 -10.39
N ALA A 100 7.08 26.93 -11.31
CA ALA A 100 7.76 27.37 -12.53
C ALA A 100 9.07 28.15 -12.37
N LYS A 101 9.40 28.66 -11.20
CA LYS A 101 10.45 29.69 -11.12
C LYS A 101 11.62 29.44 -10.18
N LYS A 102 11.61 28.42 -9.34
CA LYS A 102 12.67 28.27 -8.33
C LYS A 102 13.48 26.99 -8.38
N ILE A 103 13.07 25.96 -9.12
CA ILE A 103 13.57 24.61 -8.86
C ILE A 103 13.87 23.82 -10.13
N MET A 104 14.22 24.49 -11.21
CA MET A 104 14.64 23.78 -12.41
C MET A 104 16.16 23.61 -12.42
N VAL A 105 16.64 22.77 -11.54
CA VAL A 105 18.02 22.29 -11.61
C VAL A 105 18.03 21.05 -12.51
N PRO A 106 18.75 21.07 -13.64
CA PRO A 106 18.85 19.87 -14.47
C PRO A 106 19.60 18.79 -13.70
N GLY A 107 19.16 17.56 -13.88
CA GLY A 107 19.79 16.44 -13.17
C GLY A 107 18.88 15.24 -13.04
N THR A 108 19.36 14.24 -12.33
CA THR A 108 18.61 13.07 -11.95
C THR A 108 18.24 13.17 -10.48
N TRP A 109 16.95 13.16 -10.23
CA TRP A 109 16.37 13.28 -8.89
C TRP A 109 15.63 12.01 -8.50
N VAL A 110 15.43 11.78 -7.23
CA VAL A 110 14.67 10.63 -6.72
C VAL A 110 13.27 11.08 -6.33
N LEU A 111 12.27 10.49 -6.95
CA LEU A 111 10.88 10.60 -6.53
C LEU A 111 10.56 9.44 -5.59
N ARG A 112 10.11 9.77 -4.41
CA ARG A 112 9.69 8.81 -3.38
C ARG A 112 8.19 8.93 -3.15
N ALA A 113 7.53 7.78 -3.07
CA ALA A 113 6.14 7.67 -2.66
C ALA A 113 6.07 6.93 -1.34
N THR A 114 5.42 7.52 -0.36
CA THR A 114 5.26 6.94 0.98
C THR A 114 3.78 6.89 1.32
N GLY A 115 3.28 5.68 1.54
CA GLY A 115 1.92 5.44 1.93
C GLY A 115 1.75 5.38 3.44
N ASN A 116 0.62 5.88 3.95
CA ASN A 116 0.30 5.89 5.38
C ASN A 116 0.04 4.48 5.97
N LYS A 117 -0.08 3.46 5.12
CA LYS A 117 -0.21 2.05 5.52
C LYS A 117 1.09 1.26 5.35
N GLY A 118 2.21 1.96 5.09
CA GLY A 118 3.56 1.41 5.07
C GLY A 118 4.07 0.99 3.69
N SER A 119 3.36 1.26 2.60
CA SER A 119 3.89 1.03 1.25
C SER A 119 4.88 2.12 0.88
N THR A 120 6.00 1.75 0.26
CA THR A 120 7.01 2.69 -0.22
C THR A 120 7.47 2.32 -1.62
N ALA A 121 7.74 3.33 -2.45
CA ALA A 121 8.29 3.13 -3.77
C ALA A 121 9.16 4.32 -4.17
N GLU A 122 10.16 4.08 -5.00
CA GLU A 122 11.06 5.10 -5.52
C GLU A 122 11.27 4.95 -7.02
N CYS A 123 11.45 6.08 -7.71
CA CYS A 123 11.92 6.09 -9.09
C CYS A 123 12.82 7.29 -9.35
N LYS A 124 13.66 7.15 -10.37
CA LYS A 124 14.53 8.24 -10.82
C LYS A 124 13.80 9.11 -11.86
N VAL A 125 13.85 10.40 -11.66
CA VAL A 125 13.27 11.41 -12.56
C VAL A 125 14.41 12.21 -13.17
N VAL A 126 14.50 12.20 -14.50
CA VAL A 126 15.50 12.98 -15.23
C VAL A 126 14.86 14.29 -15.67
N MET A 127 15.39 15.40 -15.17
CA MET A 127 14.98 16.73 -15.62
C MET A 127 16.02 17.30 -16.60
N LYS A 128 15.56 17.67 -17.76
CA LYS A 128 16.38 18.33 -18.78
C LYS A 128 15.88 19.77 -18.94
N LEU A 129 16.79 20.72 -18.89
CA LEU A 129 16.50 22.08 -19.40
C LEU A 129 16.43 22.01 -20.92
N LYS A 130 15.41 22.63 -21.47
CA LYS A 130 15.28 22.85 -22.91
C LYS A 130 15.87 24.22 -23.26
#